data_63551162596862e0da80da7e1ad57078
#
_entry.id   63551162596862e0da80da7e1ad57078
#
_cell.length_a   1.000
_cell.length_b   1.000
_cell.length_c   1.000
_cell.angle_alpha   90.00
_cell.angle_beta   90.00
_cell.angle_gamma   90.00
#
_symmetry.space_group_name_H-M   'P 1'
#
loop_
_entity.id
_entity.type
_entity.pdbx_description
1 polymer ?
#
loop_
_entity_poly.entity_id
_entity_poly.type
_entity_poly.pdbx_seq_one_letter_code
_entity_poly.pdbx_strand_id
1 'polypeptide(L)'
;MLLPRRIQHCRVCGAPTVYRMPADDNRERAVCSACGEIHYENPLNVVGTVPVWGDQVLLCRRAIEPRHGLWTLPAGFMELGESTADGALRETVEEAGAKVEMQALFSVISVVRVGQVHLFYRARMLDTSLDPGPESLEARLFREDEVPWDELAFRTVRQTLEWFFEDRRLGSFSVHTGDIA
;
A
#
# COMPACT_ATOMS: atom_id res chain seq x y z
N MET A 1 -17.08 -3.35 -1.20
CA MET A 1 -15.86 -3.87 -0.51
C MET A 1 -15.87 -5.38 -0.65
N LEU A 2 -14.93 -5.94 -1.40
CA LEU A 2 -14.89 -7.39 -1.67
C LEU A 2 -14.21 -8.05 -0.47
N LEU A 3 -14.96 -8.90 0.24
CA LEU A 3 -14.38 -9.88 1.16
C LEU A 3 -13.37 -10.73 0.37
N PRO A 4 -12.28 -11.21 0.99
CA PRO A 4 -11.35 -12.10 0.33
C PRO A 4 -12.14 -13.29 -0.25
N ARG A 5 -12.04 -13.48 -1.57
CA ARG A 5 -12.73 -14.57 -2.25
C ARG A 5 -12.12 -15.89 -1.78
N ARG A 6 -12.95 -16.78 -1.27
CA ARG A 6 -12.50 -18.12 -0.91
C ARG A 6 -11.86 -18.81 -2.13
N ILE A 7 -10.74 -19.50 -1.92
CA ILE A 7 -10.09 -20.32 -2.94
C ILE A 7 -11.02 -21.48 -3.29
N GLN A 8 -11.49 -21.54 -4.52
CA GLN A 8 -12.42 -22.56 -4.99
C GLN A 8 -11.72 -23.73 -5.68
N HIS A 9 -10.55 -23.47 -6.28
CA HIS A 9 -9.78 -24.47 -7.02
C HIS A 9 -8.31 -24.49 -6.61
N CYS A 10 -7.75 -25.66 -6.62
CA CYS A 10 -6.35 -25.90 -6.30
C CYS A 10 -5.43 -25.27 -7.35
N ARG A 11 -4.44 -24.49 -6.91
CA ARG A 11 -3.44 -23.86 -7.80
C ARG A 11 -2.49 -24.89 -8.44
N VAL A 12 -2.39 -26.11 -7.88
CA VAL A 12 -1.48 -27.17 -8.34
C VAL A 12 -2.15 -28.07 -9.37
N CYS A 13 -3.36 -28.57 -9.11
CA CYS A 13 -4.00 -29.57 -9.95
C CYS A 13 -5.36 -29.17 -10.54
N GLY A 14 -5.86 -27.96 -10.22
CA GLY A 14 -7.13 -27.45 -10.71
C GLY A 14 -8.39 -28.01 -10.06
N ALA A 15 -8.27 -29.07 -9.22
CA ALA A 15 -9.42 -29.70 -8.57
C ALA A 15 -10.08 -28.76 -7.54
N PRO A 16 -11.36 -28.98 -7.18
CA PRO A 16 -12.04 -28.20 -6.16
C PRO A 16 -11.35 -28.27 -4.80
N THR A 17 -11.41 -27.17 -4.04
CA THR A 17 -10.94 -27.11 -2.66
C THR A 17 -12.09 -27.14 -1.67
N VAL A 18 -11.85 -27.62 -0.47
CA VAL A 18 -12.75 -27.55 0.68
C VAL A 18 -12.08 -26.85 1.83
N TYR A 19 -12.79 -26.00 2.55
CA TYR A 19 -12.27 -25.36 3.76
C TYR A 19 -12.43 -26.31 4.94
N ARG A 20 -11.32 -26.73 5.49
CA ARG A 20 -11.25 -27.56 6.70
C ARG A 20 -9.98 -27.26 7.47
N MET A 21 -9.96 -27.63 8.72
CA MET A 21 -8.77 -27.55 9.56
C MET A 21 -7.82 -28.70 9.19
N PRO A 22 -6.62 -28.42 8.67
CA PRO A 22 -5.63 -29.45 8.43
C PRO A 22 -5.14 -30.06 9.76
N ALA A 23 -4.52 -31.25 9.70
CA ALA A 23 -3.81 -31.79 10.85
C ALA A 23 -2.70 -30.81 11.25
N ASP A 24 -2.53 -30.58 12.55
CA ASP A 24 -1.52 -29.68 13.12
C ASP A 24 -1.69 -28.17 12.80
N ASP A 25 -2.86 -27.74 12.28
CA ASP A 25 -3.21 -26.31 12.10
C ASP A 25 -4.33 -25.92 13.09
N ASN A 26 -4.41 -24.63 13.38
CA ASN A 26 -5.40 -24.03 14.27
C ASN A 26 -6.47 -23.20 13.56
N ARG A 27 -6.49 -23.24 12.20
CA ARG A 27 -7.42 -22.50 11.36
C ARG A 27 -7.91 -23.34 10.18
N GLU A 28 -9.09 -23.02 9.67
CA GLU A 28 -9.55 -23.56 8.40
C GLU A 28 -8.66 -23.04 7.26
N ARG A 29 -8.28 -23.95 6.37
CA ARG A 29 -7.55 -23.67 5.13
C ARG A 29 -8.29 -24.25 3.94
N ALA A 30 -8.05 -23.69 2.76
CA ALA A 30 -8.48 -24.31 1.51
C ALA A 30 -7.60 -25.54 1.25
N VAL A 31 -8.18 -26.73 1.35
CA VAL A 31 -7.48 -28.00 1.12
C VAL A 31 -8.01 -28.62 -0.17
N CYS A 32 -7.10 -29.03 -1.08
CA CYS A 32 -7.46 -29.68 -2.30
C CYS A 32 -8.10 -31.06 -2.02
N SER A 33 -9.26 -31.34 -2.63
CA SER A 33 -9.97 -32.61 -2.48
C SER A 33 -9.28 -33.77 -3.22
N ALA A 34 -8.42 -33.48 -4.21
CA ALA A 34 -7.77 -34.49 -5.05
C ALA A 34 -6.31 -34.75 -4.65
N CYS A 35 -5.47 -33.71 -4.54
CA CYS A 35 -4.04 -33.87 -4.26
C CYS A 35 -3.66 -33.56 -2.79
N GLY A 36 -4.59 -33.09 -1.96
CA GLY A 36 -4.33 -32.80 -0.55
C GLY A 36 -3.57 -31.50 -0.29
N GLU A 37 -3.20 -30.74 -1.32
CA GLU A 37 -2.49 -29.46 -1.17
C GLU A 37 -3.24 -28.49 -0.25
N ILE A 38 -2.51 -27.89 0.67
CA ILE A 38 -3.04 -26.88 1.62
C ILE A 38 -2.64 -25.49 1.14
N HIS A 39 -3.63 -24.66 0.87
CA HIS A 39 -3.40 -23.29 0.42
C HIS A 39 -3.40 -22.33 1.62
N TYR A 40 -2.24 -21.76 1.89
CA TYR A 40 -2.08 -20.68 2.86
C TYR A 40 -2.33 -19.34 2.19
N GLU A 41 -3.08 -18.48 2.88
CA GLU A 41 -3.35 -17.10 2.46
C GLU A 41 -2.75 -16.15 3.50
N ASN A 42 -2.01 -15.17 3.02
CA ASN A 42 -1.38 -14.13 3.83
C ASN A 42 -1.95 -12.77 3.46
N PRO A 43 -1.86 -11.77 4.34
CA PRO A 43 -2.17 -10.39 3.98
C PRO A 43 -1.34 -9.93 2.77
N LEU A 44 -1.97 -9.17 1.88
CA LEU A 44 -1.28 -8.53 0.77
C LEU A 44 -0.51 -7.31 1.28
N ASN A 45 0.73 -7.14 0.81
CA ASN A 45 1.52 -5.96 1.10
C ASN A 45 1.23 -4.87 0.06
N VAL A 46 0.91 -3.68 0.55
CA VAL A 46 0.85 -2.44 -0.22
C VAL A 46 2.06 -1.62 0.17
N VAL A 47 2.85 -1.21 -0.81
CA VAL A 47 4.10 -0.48 -0.59
C VAL A 47 4.04 0.86 -1.29
N GLY A 48 4.53 1.90 -0.63
CA GLY A 48 4.50 3.25 -1.19
C GLY A 48 5.45 4.20 -0.49
N THR A 49 5.41 5.44 -0.91
CA THR A 49 6.28 6.48 -0.36
C THR A 49 5.52 7.69 0.13
N VAL A 50 6.16 8.46 0.99
CA VAL A 50 5.87 9.87 1.28
C VAL A 50 6.97 10.69 0.59
N PRO A 51 6.78 11.07 -0.70
CA PRO A 51 7.79 11.83 -1.42
C PRO A 51 7.72 13.31 -1.00
N VAL A 52 8.88 13.88 -0.71
CA VAL A 52 8.99 15.23 -0.13
C VAL A 52 9.87 16.11 -0.98
N TRP A 53 9.39 17.33 -1.25
CA TRP A 53 10.15 18.42 -1.84
C TRP A 53 10.04 19.67 -0.96
N GLY A 54 11.13 20.03 -0.28
CA GLY A 54 11.13 21.15 0.68
C GLY A 54 10.10 20.93 1.79
N ASP A 55 9.07 21.77 1.82
CA ASP A 55 7.97 21.71 2.78
C ASP A 55 6.70 21.03 2.24
N GLN A 56 6.75 20.48 1.04
CA GLN A 56 5.62 19.87 0.36
C GLN A 56 5.74 18.34 0.30
N VAL A 57 4.59 17.67 0.24
CA VAL A 57 4.45 16.23 -0.04
C VAL A 57 3.79 16.03 -1.40
N LEU A 58 4.19 14.98 -2.12
CA LEU A 58 3.58 14.59 -3.38
C LEU A 58 2.37 13.71 -3.12
N LEU A 59 1.25 14.05 -3.76
CA LEU A 59 0.08 13.18 -3.84
C LEU A 59 -0.29 12.94 -5.31
N CYS A 60 -0.88 11.77 -5.57
CA CYS A 60 -1.44 11.36 -6.85
C CYS A 60 -2.96 11.33 -6.77
N ARG A 61 -3.65 11.81 -7.81
CA ARG A 61 -5.10 11.73 -7.92
C ARG A 61 -5.48 10.50 -8.73
N ARG A 62 -6.18 9.58 -8.12
CA ARG A 62 -6.45 8.24 -8.68
C ARG A 62 -7.28 8.29 -9.96
N ALA A 63 -6.84 7.57 -11.00
CA ALA A 63 -7.58 7.34 -12.24
C ALA A 63 -8.37 6.02 -12.23
N ILE A 64 -8.20 5.18 -11.19
CA ILE A 64 -8.76 3.82 -11.11
C ILE A 64 -9.60 3.61 -9.85
N GLU A 65 -10.51 2.61 -9.92
CA GLU A 65 -11.25 2.15 -8.75
C GLU A 65 -10.39 1.21 -7.86
N PRO A 66 -10.64 1.14 -6.56
CA PRO A 66 -11.62 1.94 -5.79
C PRO A 66 -11.12 3.38 -5.58
N ARG A 67 -12.07 4.28 -5.30
CA ARG A 67 -11.75 5.67 -4.93
C ARG A 67 -11.23 6.53 -6.09
N HIS A 68 -11.71 6.30 -7.30
CA HIS A 68 -11.44 7.16 -8.45
C HIS A 68 -11.66 8.65 -8.12
N GLY A 69 -10.73 9.49 -8.56
CA GLY A 69 -10.77 10.95 -8.37
C GLY A 69 -10.30 11.46 -7.01
N LEU A 70 -10.04 10.58 -6.03
CA LEU A 70 -9.51 10.96 -4.72
C LEU A 70 -7.98 10.92 -4.70
N TRP A 71 -7.39 11.63 -3.73
CA TRP A 71 -5.95 11.78 -3.57
C TRP A 71 -5.34 10.68 -2.70
N THR A 72 -4.14 10.26 -3.05
CA THR A 72 -3.38 9.24 -2.30
C THR A 72 -1.89 9.54 -2.34
N LEU A 73 -1.14 8.96 -1.42
CA LEU A 73 0.30 8.78 -1.60
C LEU A 73 0.52 7.76 -2.73
N PRO A 74 1.58 7.87 -3.54
CA PRO A 74 1.92 6.86 -4.53
C PRO A 74 2.20 5.53 -3.83
N ALA A 75 1.40 4.51 -4.18
CA ALA A 75 1.46 3.19 -3.55
C ALA A 75 0.60 2.15 -4.27
N GLY A 76 1.13 0.93 -4.38
CA GLY A 76 0.41 -0.21 -4.94
C GLY A 76 0.84 -1.54 -4.33
N PHE A 77 0.41 -2.63 -4.94
CA PHE A 77 0.73 -3.96 -4.45
C PHE A 77 2.18 -4.33 -4.72
N MET A 78 2.84 -4.86 -3.69
CA MET A 78 4.17 -5.43 -3.80
C MET A 78 4.16 -6.64 -4.74
N GLU A 79 5.12 -6.72 -5.65
CA GLU A 79 5.30 -7.83 -6.58
C GLU A 79 6.28 -8.88 -6.07
N LEU A 80 6.20 -10.09 -6.64
CA LEU A 80 7.17 -11.14 -6.34
C LEU A 80 8.55 -10.78 -6.91
N GLY A 81 9.59 -10.97 -6.09
CA GLY A 81 10.98 -10.75 -6.52
C GLY A 81 11.52 -9.35 -6.26
N GLU A 82 10.72 -8.44 -5.69
CA GLU A 82 11.17 -7.13 -5.26
C GLU A 82 11.22 -7.01 -3.72
N SER A 83 12.06 -6.12 -3.21
CA SER A 83 11.99 -5.71 -1.81
C SER A 83 10.86 -4.69 -1.61
N THR A 84 10.43 -4.50 -0.34
CA THR A 84 9.40 -3.50 -0.03
C THR A 84 9.82 -2.08 -0.41
N ALA A 85 11.12 -1.76 -0.35
CA ALA A 85 11.64 -0.46 -0.78
C ALA A 85 11.66 -0.32 -2.30
N ASP A 86 12.05 -1.39 -3.03
CA ASP A 86 12.06 -1.37 -4.51
C ASP A 86 10.63 -1.22 -5.04
N GLY A 87 9.66 -1.96 -4.48
CA GLY A 87 8.25 -1.83 -4.83
C GLY A 87 7.70 -0.43 -4.57
N ALA A 88 8.04 0.17 -3.42
CA ALA A 88 7.62 1.54 -3.10
C ALA A 88 8.22 2.57 -4.07
N LEU A 89 9.48 2.37 -4.50
CA LEU A 89 10.12 3.19 -5.52
C LEU A 89 9.45 3.03 -6.87
N ARG A 90 9.20 1.78 -7.32
CA ARG A 90 8.52 1.47 -8.57
C ARG A 90 7.15 2.15 -8.65
N GLU A 91 6.31 1.99 -7.63
CA GLU A 91 4.98 2.62 -7.56
C GLU A 91 5.07 4.17 -7.64
N THR A 92 6.07 4.77 -6.99
CA THR A 92 6.30 6.22 -7.04
C THR A 92 6.62 6.70 -8.45
N VAL A 93 7.43 5.93 -9.17
CA VAL A 93 7.77 6.23 -10.57
C VAL A 93 6.58 5.98 -11.50
N GLU A 94 5.87 4.87 -11.33
CA GLU A 94 4.73 4.49 -12.17
C GLU A 94 3.55 5.46 -12.03
N GLU A 95 3.20 5.85 -10.79
CA GLU A 95 2.04 6.71 -10.53
C GLU A 95 2.32 8.20 -10.70
N ALA A 96 3.54 8.66 -10.47
CA ALA A 96 3.87 10.10 -10.49
C ALA A 96 4.97 10.51 -11.47
N GLY A 97 5.75 9.57 -12.02
CA GLY A 97 6.96 9.88 -12.78
C GLY A 97 8.04 10.56 -11.94
N ALA A 98 7.89 10.57 -10.62
CA ALA A 98 8.76 11.32 -9.73
C ALA A 98 10.10 10.60 -9.51
N LYS A 99 11.20 11.37 -9.57
CA LYS A 99 12.53 10.88 -9.21
C LYS A 99 12.79 11.12 -7.74
N VAL A 100 13.02 10.06 -7.00
CA VAL A 100 13.21 10.12 -5.56
C VAL A 100 14.44 9.37 -5.09
N GLU A 101 14.99 9.82 -3.99
CA GLU A 101 15.97 9.09 -3.18
C GLU A 101 15.21 8.47 -2.00
N MET A 102 15.22 7.14 -1.95
CA MET A 102 14.56 6.39 -0.88
C MET A 102 15.25 6.65 0.46
N GLN A 103 14.43 6.77 1.51
CA GLN A 103 14.88 6.94 2.88
C GLN A 103 14.36 5.79 3.75
N ALA A 104 14.28 5.97 5.06
CA ALA A 104 13.86 4.93 5.99
C ALA A 104 12.36 4.59 5.85
N LEU A 105 12.01 3.34 6.22
CA LEU A 105 10.63 2.95 6.50
C LEU A 105 10.03 3.92 7.52
N PHE A 106 8.81 4.35 7.26
CA PHE A 106 8.16 5.38 8.06
C PHE A 106 6.88 4.88 8.75
N SER A 107 6.02 4.17 8.02
CA SER A 107 4.82 3.62 8.66
C SER A 107 4.53 2.19 8.22
N VAL A 108 3.98 1.39 9.15
CA VAL A 108 3.43 0.05 8.92
C VAL A 108 2.03 0.02 9.49
N ILE A 109 1.02 -0.11 8.64
CA ILE A 109 -0.39 -0.04 9.04
C ILE A 109 -1.10 -1.31 8.61
N SER A 110 -1.63 -2.06 9.57
CA SER A 110 -2.48 -3.23 9.30
C SER A 110 -3.90 -2.79 8.96
N VAL A 111 -4.42 -3.24 7.83
CA VAL A 111 -5.81 -3.05 7.45
C VAL A 111 -6.50 -4.41 7.53
N VAL A 112 -6.80 -4.82 8.76
CA VAL A 112 -7.22 -6.21 9.11
C VAL A 112 -8.45 -6.63 8.33
N ARG A 113 -9.43 -5.75 8.18
CA ARG A 113 -10.71 -6.04 7.52
C ARG A 113 -10.59 -6.45 6.06
N VAL A 114 -9.54 -5.99 5.35
CA VAL A 114 -9.32 -6.31 3.94
C VAL A 114 -8.11 -7.22 3.73
N GLY A 115 -7.42 -7.63 4.81
CA GLY A 115 -6.27 -8.50 4.73
C GLY A 115 -5.08 -7.84 4.01
N GLN A 116 -4.75 -6.60 4.40
CA GLN A 116 -3.62 -5.85 3.83
C GLN A 116 -2.70 -5.31 4.92
N VAL A 117 -1.42 -5.14 4.57
CA VAL A 117 -0.44 -4.39 5.36
C VAL A 117 0.14 -3.31 4.45
N HIS A 118 0.01 -2.05 4.87
CA HIS A 118 0.53 -0.90 4.15
C HIS A 118 1.85 -0.45 4.75
N LEU A 119 2.88 -0.35 3.91
CA LEU A 119 4.23 0.09 4.29
C LEU A 119 4.56 1.36 3.49
N PHE A 120 4.81 2.46 4.20
CA PHE A 120 5.25 3.69 3.55
C PHE A 120 6.67 4.04 3.96
N TYR A 121 7.47 4.38 2.97
CA TYR A 121 8.83 4.88 3.13
C TYR A 121 8.86 6.39 2.97
N ARG A 122 9.70 7.09 3.70
CA ARG A 122 10.03 8.46 3.33
C ARG A 122 10.88 8.45 2.08
N ALA A 123 10.69 9.44 1.22
CA ALA A 123 11.50 9.62 0.03
C ALA A 123 11.75 11.11 -0.21
N ARG A 124 12.97 11.46 -0.57
CA ARG A 124 13.35 12.81 -0.95
C ARG A 124 13.26 12.95 -2.46
N MET A 125 12.46 13.87 -2.95
CA MET A 125 12.42 14.16 -4.39
C MET A 125 13.74 14.79 -4.85
N LEU A 126 14.19 14.42 -6.04
CA LEU A 126 15.43 14.92 -6.65
C LEU A 126 15.19 16.16 -7.52
N ASP A 127 13.99 16.27 -8.07
CA ASP A 127 13.49 17.44 -8.82
C ASP A 127 11.95 17.50 -8.68
N THR A 128 11.32 18.50 -9.29
CA THR A 128 9.85 18.69 -9.27
C THR A 128 9.17 18.23 -10.57
N SER A 129 9.91 17.53 -11.45
CA SER A 129 9.33 16.97 -12.66
C SER A 129 8.39 15.82 -12.32
N LEU A 130 7.18 15.88 -12.83
CA LEU A 130 6.15 14.88 -12.64
C LEU A 130 5.62 14.43 -13.99
N ASP A 131 5.41 13.13 -14.14
CA ASP A 131 4.80 12.53 -15.34
C ASP A 131 3.85 11.40 -14.88
N PRO A 132 2.60 11.77 -14.52
CA PRO A 132 1.63 10.82 -14.00
C PRO A 132 1.37 9.67 -14.97
N GLY A 133 1.49 8.44 -14.50
CA GLY A 133 1.17 7.26 -15.27
C GLY A 133 -0.35 7.06 -15.46
N PRO A 134 -0.77 6.00 -16.15
CA PRO A 134 -2.17 5.78 -16.53
C PRO A 134 -3.12 5.57 -15.33
N GLU A 135 -2.60 5.26 -14.16
CA GLU A 135 -3.37 5.09 -12.93
C GLU A 135 -3.57 6.38 -12.14
N SER A 136 -2.97 7.49 -12.60
CA SER A 136 -3.07 8.81 -11.98
C SER A 136 -3.64 9.85 -12.94
N LEU A 137 -4.72 10.55 -12.53
CA LEU A 137 -5.27 11.70 -13.26
C LEU A 137 -4.35 12.91 -13.15
N GLU A 138 -3.66 13.03 -12.03
CA GLU A 138 -2.84 14.18 -11.66
C GLU A 138 -1.84 13.77 -10.57
N ALA A 139 -0.64 14.34 -10.59
CA ALA A 139 0.32 14.29 -9.50
C ALA A 139 0.70 15.73 -9.14
N ARG A 140 0.69 16.06 -7.83
CA ARG A 140 0.87 17.43 -7.38
C ARG A 140 1.50 17.49 -5.99
N LEU A 141 2.30 18.55 -5.77
CA LEU A 141 2.90 18.89 -4.49
C LEU A 141 1.94 19.74 -3.63
N PHE A 142 1.84 19.41 -2.36
CA PHE A 142 0.98 20.08 -1.38
C PHE A 142 1.77 20.43 -0.11
N ARG A 143 1.62 21.67 0.38
CA ARG A 143 1.95 21.98 1.76
C ARG A 143 0.94 21.35 2.70
N GLU A 144 1.26 21.28 3.99
CA GLU A 144 0.38 20.68 5.00
C GLU A 144 -1.02 21.31 5.01
N ASP A 145 -1.11 22.65 4.90
CA ASP A 145 -2.37 23.41 4.89
C ASP A 145 -3.13 23.34 3.55
N GLU A 146 -2.48 22.84 2.50
CA GLU A 146 -3.07 22.65 1.17
C GLU A 146 -3.53 21.20 0.93
N VAL A 147 -3.17 20.26 1.82
CA VAL A 147 -3.56 18.85 1.66
C VAL A 147 -5.08 18.71 1.66
N PRO A 148 -5.66 18.06 0.63
CA PRO A 148 -7.11 17.88 0.53
C PRO A 148 -7.58 16.76 1.48
N TRP A 149 -7.55 17.02 2.78
CA TRP A 149 -7.78 16.03 3.84
C TRP A 149 -9.10 15.25 3.70
N ASP A 150 -10.16 15.90 3.24
CA ASP A 150 -11.48 15.27 3.06
C ASP A 150 -11.60 14.48 1.74
N GLU A 151 -10.65 14.68 0.83
CA GLU A 151 -10.59 13.98 -0.45
C GLU A 151 -9.49 12.91 -0.47
N LEU A 152 -8.91 12.54 0.68
CA LEU A 152 -7.95 11.44 0.75
C LEU A 152 -8.65 10.09 0.58
N ALA A 153 -8.12 9.28 -0.33
CA ALA A 153 -8.73 8.01 -0.73
C ALA A 153 -8.79 6.97 0.39
N PHE A 154 -7.75 6.93 1.24
CA PHE A 154 -7.57 5.86 2.23
C PHE A 154 -7.20 6.41 3.60
N ARG A 155 -7.74 5.79 4.64
CA ARG A 155 -7.42 6.12 6.03
C ARG A 155 -5.93 5.90 6.36
N THR A 156 -5.29 4.93 5.72
CA THR A 156 -3.85 4.67 5.87
C THR A 156 -3.01 5.84 5.38
N VAL A 157 -3.40 6.47 4.27
CA VAL A 157 -2.74 7.68 3.74
C VAL A 157 -2.92 8.85 4.68
N ARG A 158 -4.15 9.10 5.16
CA ARG A 158 -4.42 10.15 6.15
C ARG A 158 -3.54 9.97 7.39
N GLN A 159 -3.54 8.79 7.98
CA GLN A 159 -2.79 8.49 9.19
C GLN A 159 -1.28 8.64 8.98
N THR A 160 -0.76 8.18 7.84
CA THR A 160 0.66 8.34 7.48
C THR A 160 1.04 9.81 7.35
N LEU A 161 0.21 10.64 6.70
CA LEU A 161 0.45 12.08 6.56
C LEU A 161 0.36 12.82 7.89
N GLU A 162 -0.61 12.49 8.75
CA GLU A 162 -0.74 13.07 10.10
C GLU A 162 0.54 12.82 10.92
N TRP A 163 1.03 11.59 10.97
CA TRP A 163 2.31 11.26 11.62
C TRP A 163 3.51 11.98 10.97
N PHE A 164 3.52 12.04 9.62
CA PHE A 164 4.60 12.67 8.91
C PHE A 164 4.74 14.17 9.26
N PHE A 165 3.64 14.90 9.26
CA PHE A 165 3.67 16.31 9.59
C PHE A 165 3.94 16.57 11.08
N GLU A 166 3.49 15.69 11.97
CA GLU A 166 3.84 15.75 13.39
C GLU A 166 5.35 15.55 13.61
N ASP A 167 5.93 14.47 13.08
CA ASP A 167 7.37 14.19 13.19
C ASP A 167 8.20 15.31 12.58
N ARG A 168 7.74 15.89 11.48
CA ARG A 168 8.41 17.02 10.85
C ARG A 168 8.43 18.27 11.76
N ARG A 169 7.32 18.57 12.45
CA ARG A 169 7.29 19.67 13.45
C ARG A 169 8.23 19.41 14.62
N LEU A 170 8.38 18.14 15.02
CA LEU A 170 9.28 17.72 16.08
C LEU A 170 10.74 17.65 15.62
N GLY A 171 11.02 17.67 14.31
CA GLY A 171 12.34 17.51 13.74
C GLY A 171 12.96 16.12 13.90
N SER A 172 12.13 15.11 14.23
CA SER A 172 12.57 13.73 14.47
C SER A 172 11.58 12.76 13.86
N PHE A 173 12.07 11.84 13.06
CA PHE A 173 11.25 10.82 12.40
C PHE A 173 11.51 9.44 12.97
N SER A 174 10.44 8.73 13.31
CA SER A 174 10.46 7.35 13.78
C SER A 174 9.59 6.45 12.90
N VAL A 175 9.67 5.14 13.13
CA VAL A 175 8.72 4.21 12.48
C VAL A 175 7.44 4.16 13.29
N HIS A 176 6.33 4.49 12.64
CA HIS A 176 4.99 4.43 13.23
C HIS A 176 4.30 3.11 12.87
N THR A 177 3.53 2.57 13.81
CA THR A 177 2.72 1.37 13.59
C THR A 177 1.28 1.63 14.01
N GLY A 178 0.32 1.03 13.30
CA GLY A 178 -1.10 1.17 13.63
C GLY A 178 -1.97 0.15 12.95
N ASP A 179 -3.23 0.10 13.40
CA ASP A 179 -4.26 -0.78 12.87
C ASP A 179 -5.48 0.03 12.45
N ILE A 180 -6.02 -0.30 11.27
CA ILE A 180 -7.28 0.26 10.79
C ILE A 180 -8.31 -0.86 10.71
N ALA A 181 -9.37 -0.72 11.49
CA ALA A 181 -10.50 -1.63 11.54
C ALA A 181 -11.50 -1.38 10.38
#